data_547a40e8888850d449cb8a497a315ae8
#
_entry.id   547a40e8888850d449cb8a497a315ae8
#
_cell.length_a   1.000
_cell.length_b   1.000
_cell.length_c   1.000
_cell.angle_alpha   90.00
_cell.angle_beta   90.00
_cell.angle_gamma   90.00
#
_symmetry.space_group_name_H-M   'P 1'
#
loop_
_entity.id
_entity.type
_entity.pdbx_description
1 polymer ?
#
loop_
_entity_poly.entity_id
_entity_poly.type
_entity_poly.pdbx_seq_one_letter_code
_entity_poly.pdbx_strand_id
1 'polypeptide(L)'
;MDKRIAYGIVIASFAFLQACTSPTKSEAPKAAAPAAAPSGSATDEIARYRAMIADGNPADLYEAAGEEIWKKPMGPKNVSLQKCDLGKGPGVVKGASAELPRYFKDTNKVQDLESRLVTCMVRLQGYDANEIITAGFEKGKRKDVEAVVAYVVANSKGMPIKVSIKHPKEKEMYELGKKSFFFQGGPMDFSCASCHAENGKRIRLQDLPNITEQKGAALGWGYWPAYRVSSGNFWTMQRRLNDCYRQQRFPEPVYISDNTIALSMYMAYTGNGGTVETPGLKR
;
A
#
# COMPACT_ATOMS: atom_id res chain seq x y z
N MET A 1 -17.80 -70.22 -3.90
CA MET A 1 -17.80 -70.60 -2.43
C MET A 1 -18.07 -69.31 -1.65
N ASP A 2 -19.33 -69.15 -1.27
CA ASP A 2 -19.84 -68.03 -0.46
C ASP A 2 -19.40 -68.14 0.98
N LYS A 3 -19.01 -66.98 1.57
CA LYS A 3 -19.12 -66.80 3.02
C LYS A 3 -19.62 -65.38 3.30
N ARG A 4 -20.91 -65.28 3.55
CA ARG A 4 -21.55 -64.12 4.15
C ARG A 4 -21.31 -64.15 5.64
N ILE A 5 -20.78 -63.07 6.21
CA ILE A 5 -20.70 -62.87 7.66
C ILE A 5 -21.75 -61.81 8.02
N ALA A 6 -22.77 -62.23 8.78
CA ALA A 6 -23.77 -61.37 9.34
C ALA A 6 -23.27 -60.79 10.69
N TYR A 7 -23.27 -59.46 10.84
CA TYR A 7 -23.09 -58.81 12.14
C TYR A 7 -24.47 -58.43 12.71
N GLY A 8 -24.77 -59.06 13.83
CA GLY A 8 -25.96 -58.74 14.63
C GLY A 8 -25.72 -57.45 15.44
N ILE A 9 -26.71 -56.56 15.35
CA ILE A 9 -26.79 -55.35 16.17
C ILE A 9 -27.51 -55.69 17.46
N VAL A 10 -26.79 -55.56 18.62
CA VAL A 10 -27.41 -55.62 19.94
C VAL A 10 -27.75 -54.19 20.36
N ILE A 11 -29.05 -53.94 20.48
CA ILE A 11 -29.56 -52.66 21.03
C ILE A 11 -29.73 -52.84 22.53
N ALA A 12 -28.89 -52.19 23.31
CA ALA A 12 -29.04 -52.07 24.76
C ALA A 12 -29.81 -50.77 25.09
N SER A 13 -31.05 -50.94 25.54
CA SER A 13 -31.92 -49.85 26.00
C SER A 13 -31.52 -49.46 27.42
N PHE A 14 -30.90 -48.30 27.62
CA PHE A 14 -30.73 -47.70 28.94
C PHE A 14 -31.84 -46.67 29.19
N ALA A 15 -32.69 -47.01 30.14
CA ALA A 15 -33.70 -46.10 30.69
C ALA A 15 -33.03 -45.15 31.69
N PHE A 16 -32.91 -43.86 31.36
CA PHE A 16 -32.55 -42.82 32.31
C PHE A 16 -33.76 -42.19 32.95
N LEU A 17 -33.92 -42.42 34.26
CA LEU A 17 -34.83 -41.63 35.09
C LEU A 17 -34.31 -40.20 35.22
N GLN A 18 -34.99 -39.22 34.62
CA GLN A 18 -34.72 -37.82 34.82
C GLN A 18 -35.43 -37.31 36.09
N ALA A 19 -34.63 -36.97 37.10
CA ALA A 19 -35.12 -36.17 38.24
C ALA A 19 -35.22 -34.70 37.80
N CYS A 20 -36.43 -34.16 37.84
CA CYS A 20 -36.65 -32.73 37.64
C CYS A 20 -36.15 -31.93 38.83
N THR A 21 -35.01 -31.29 38.70
CA THR A 21 -34.60 -30.18 39.59
C THR A 21 -34.86 -28.87 38.88
N SER A 22 -35.70 -28.01 39.45
CA SER A 22 -36.00 -26.67 38.93
C SER A 22 -34.76 -25.80 38.91
N PRO A 23 -34.46 -25.09 37.80
CA PRO A 23 -33.32 -24.20 37.78
C PRO A 23 -33.59 -22.95 38.62
N THR A 24 -32.73 -22.72 39.59
CA THR A 24 -32.60 -21.45 40.30
C THR A 24 -32.29 -20.36 39.25
N LYS A 25 -33.10 -19.31 39.19
CA LYS A 25 -32.85 -18.13 38.37
C LYS A 25 -31.52 -17.50 38.80
N SER A 26 -30.47 -17.75 38.00
CA SER A 26 -29.26 -16.93 38.04
C SER A 26 -29.60 -15.59 37.37
N GLU A 27 -29.59 -14.52 38.13
CA GLU A 27 -29.67 -13.17 37.60
C GLU A 27 -28.44 -12.95 36.66
N ALA A 28 -28.72 -12.75 35.36
CA ALA A 28 -27.68 -12.38 34.40
C ALA A 28 -27.10 -11.01 34.82
N PRO A 29 -25.78 -10.80 34.69
CA PRO A 29 -25.16 -9.50 34.94
C PRO A 29 -25.84 -8.45 34.06
N LYS A 30 -26.35 -7.41 34.65
CA LYS A 30 -26.94 -6.26 33.96
C LYS A 30 -25.90 -5.72 33.01
N ALA A 31 -26.11 -5.92 31.69
CA ALA A 31 -25.24 -5.36 30.66
C ALA A 31 -25.17 -3.84 30.92
N ALA A 32 -23.95 -3.35 31.06
CA ALA A 32 -23.69 -1.93 31.14
C ALA A 32 -24.29 -1.28 29.87
N ALA A 33 -25.06 -0.22 30.06
CA ALA A 33 -25.64 0.53 28.97
C ALA A 33 -24.52 0.93 28.01
N PRO A 34 -24.71 0.78 26.66
CA PRO A 34 -23.70 1.23 25.73
C PRO A 34 -23.42 2.70 25.97
N ALA A 35 -22.14 3.06 26.11
CA ALA A 35 -21.71 4.43 26.21
C ALA A 35 -22.35 5.23 25.07
N ALA A 36 -22.94 6.40 25.41
CA ALA A 36 -23.59 7.26 24.43
C ALA A 36 -22.67 7.48 23.23
N ALA A 37 -23.19 7.21 22.03
CA ALA A 37 -22.45 7.44 20.80
C ALA A 37 -22.02 8.91 20.75
N PRO A 38 -20.74 9.20 20.43
CA PRO A 38 -20.27 10.58 20.37
C PRO A 38 -21.03 11.34 19.28
N SER A 39 -21.45 12.56 19.59
CA SER A 39 -22.26 13.44 18.73
C SER A 39 -21.42 14.17 17.68
N GLY A 40 -20.65 13.42 16.89
CA GLY A 40 -19.84 13.94 15.77
C GLY A 40 -20.27 13.34 14.44
N SER A 41 -20.01 14.06 13.34
CA SER A 41 -20.18 13.46 12.02
C SER A 41 -19.20 12.28 11.85
N ALA A 42 -19.53 11.30 11.00
CA ALA A 42 -18.61 10.18 10.70
C ALA A 42 -17.22 10.68 10.23
N THR A 43 -17.16 11.86 9.64
CA THR A 43 -15.93 12.55 9.22
C THR A 43 -15.12 13.00 10.44
N ASP A 44 -15.78 13.56 11.47
CA ASP A 44 -15.11 14.03 12.69
C ASP A 44 -14.59 12.86 13.52
N GLU A 45 -15.32 11.75 13.59
CA GLU A 45 -14.86 10.52 14.25
C GLU A 45 -13.66 9.91 13.55
N ILE A 46 -13.64 9.90 12.22
CA ILE A 46 -12.48 9.47 11.43
C ILE A 46 -11.29 10.41 11.64
N ALA A 47 -11.52 11.72 11.71
CA ALA A 47 -10.47 12.70 11.97
C ALA A 47 -9.89 12.53 13.39
N ARG A 48 -10.75 12.34 14.40
CA ARG A 48 -10.33 12.06 15.77
C ARG A 48 -9.54 10.76 15.89
N TYR A 49 -10.02 9.70 15.24
CA TYR A 49 -9.31 8.43 15.21
C TYR A 49 -7.93 8.56 14.54
N ARG A 50 -7.85 9.31 13.45
CA ARG A 50 -6.57 9.62 12.79
C ARG A 50 -5.63 10.42 13.69
N ALA A 51 -6.14 11.40 14.42
CA ALA A 51 -5.36 12.18 15.37
C ALA A 51 -4.84 11.33 16.53
N MET A 52 -5.66 10.43 17.07
CA MET A 52 -5.25 9.50 18.13
C MET A 52 -4.16 8.52 17.70
N ILE A 53 -4.14 8.11 16.43
CA ILE A 53 -3.12 7.20 15.90
C ILE A 53 -1.91 7.97 15.32
N ALA A 54 -2.02 9.28 15.11
CA ALA A 54 -0.92 10.08 14.61
C ALA A 54 0.28 10.14 15.58
N ASP A 55 0.02 9.96 16.87
CA ASP A 55 1.05 9.90 17.93
C ASP A 55 1.71 8.50 18.07
N GLY A 56 1.40 7.59 17.16
CA GLY A 56 1.94 6.22 17.12
C GLY A 56 1.62 5.57 15.79
N ASN A 57 2.02 6.20 14.67
CA ASN A 57 1.81 5.62 13.35
C ASN A 57 2.59 4.31 13.22
N PRO A 58 1.93 3.15 13.03
CA PRO A 58 2.64 1.88 12.87
C PRO A 58 3.62 1.86 11.69
N ALA A 59 3.54 2.82 10.78
CA ALA A 59 4.54 3.03 9.73
C ALA A 59 5.93 3.36 10.26
N ASP A 60 6.04 3.88 11.50
CA ASP A 60 7.32 4.22 12.14
C ASP A 60 8.18 2.95 12.34
N LEU A 61 7.56 1.79 12.54
CA LEU A 61 8.28 0.51 12.60
C LEU A 61 8.91 0.14 11.25
N TYR A 62 8.21 0.45 10.16
CA TYR A 62 8.74 0.23 8.80
C TYR A 62 9.82 1.24 8.46
N GLU A 63 9.70 2.48 8.93
CA GLU A 63 10.73 3.51 8.78
C GLU A 63 12.02 3.09 9.49
N ALA A 64 11.95 2.69 10.75
CA ALA A 64 13.11 2.23 11.52
C ALA A 64 13.79 1.01 10.88
N ALA A 65 13.01 0.01 10.44
CA ALA A 65 13.53 -1.14 9.73
C ALA A 65 14.17 -0.74 8.39
N GLY A 66 13.56 0.19 7.67
CA GLY A 66 14.08 0.73 6.40
C GLY A 66 15.38 1.48 6.58
N GLU A 67 15.52 2.25 7.65
CA GLU A 67 16.77 2.95 8.00
C GLU A 67 17.91 1.96 8.28
N GLU A 68 17.62 0.88 9.02
CA GLU A 68 18.60 -0.17 9.28
C GLU A 68 19.06 -0.83 7.97
N ILE A 69 18.11 -1.24 7.10
CA ILE A 69 18.40 -1.84 5.80
C ILE A 69 19.20 -0.89 4.90
N TRP A 70 18.87 0.41 4.90
CA TRP A 70 19.58 1.42 4.12
C TRP A 70 21.06 1.53 4.51
N LYS A 71 21.35 1.48 5.79
CA LYS A 71 22.72 1.64 6.35
C LYS A 71 23.53 0.37 6.31
N LYS A 72 22.90 -0.80 6.44
CA LYS A 72 23.55 -2.10 6.58
C LYS A 72 24.11 -2.60 5.25
N PRO A 73 25.39 -3.03 5.21
CA PRO A 73 25.91 -3.78 4.08
C PRO A 73 25.15 -5.10 3.91
N MET A 74 24.63 -5.36 2.72
CA MET A 74 23.80 -6.52 2.41
C MET A 74 24.10 -7.06 1.00
N GLY A 75 23.51 -8.22 0.72
CA GLY A 75 23.59 -8.88 -0.58
C GLY A 75 24.95 -9.52 -0.89
N PRO A 76 25.07 -10.20 -2.03
CA PRO A 76 26.31 -10.88 -2.45
C PRO A 76 27.54 -9.98 -2.47
N LYS A 77 27.37 -8.69 -2.75
CA LYS A 77 28.47 -7.71 -2.80
C LYS A 77 28.78 -7.05 -1.44
N ASN A 78 28.00 -7.35 -0.42
CA ASN A 78 28.15 -6.79 0.94
C ASN A 78 28.28 -5.25 0.95
N VAL A 79 27.36 -4.55 0.27
CA VAL A 79 27.36 -3.08 0.11
C VAL A 79 26.06 -2.51 0.69
N SER A 80 26.15 -1.36 1.37
CA SER A 80 24.97 -0.64 1.87
C SER A 80 24.30 0.17 0.74
N LEU A 81 23.01 0.49 0.94
CA LEU A 81 22.27 1.38 0.03
C LEU A 81 22.66 2.85 0.16
N GLN A 82 23.52 3.23 1.11
CA GLN A 82 24.06 4.61 1.25
C GLN A 82 24.82 5.11 0.02
N LYS A 83 25.15 4.23 -0.93
CA LYS A 83 25.71 4.61 -2.23
C LYS A 83 24.66 4.78 -3.33
N CYS A 84 23.38 4.51 -3.03
CA CYS A 84 22.28 4.66 -3.98
C CYS A 84 22.00 6.13 -4.22
N ASP A 85 21.99 6.54 -5.50
CA ASP A 85 21.54 7.86 -5.91
C ASP A 85 20.05 7.85 -6.23
N LEU A 86 19.27 8.52 -5.40
CA LEU A 86 17.82 8.69 -5.59
C LEU A 86 17.48 9.95 -6.42
N GLY A 87 18.47 10.50 -7.14
CA GLY A 87 18.32 11.67 -7.99
C GLY A 87 18.80 12.98 -7.37
N LYS A 88 19.37 12.92 -6.17
CA LYS A 88 19.93 14.06 -5.42
C LYS A 88 21.42 13.85 -5.09
N GLY A 89 22.03 12.84 -5.67
CA GLY A 89 23.36 12.36 -5.36
C GLY A 89 23.38 11.12 -4.46
N PRO A 90 24.49 10.37 -4.45
CA PRO A 90 24.61 9.14 -3.68
C PRO A 90 24.33 9.34 -2.19
N GLY A 91 23.46 8.52 -1.62
CA GLY A 91 23.13 8.49 -0.20
C GLY A 91 22.18 9.59 0.28
N VAL A 92 21.80 10.54 -0.56
CA VAL A 92 20.90 11.63 -0.18
C VAL A 92 19.47 11.16 -0.21
N VAL A 93 18.85 10.98 0.96
CA VAL A 93 17.44 10.57 1.12
C VAL A 93 16.51 11.75 1.32
N LYS A 94 16.98 12.83 1.96
CA LYS A 94 16.17 14.01 2.30
C LYS A 94 15.59 14.67 1.06
N GLY A 95 14.26 14.69 0.96
CA GLY A 95 13.53 15.30 -0.15
C GLY A 95 13.55 14.48 -1.45
N ALA A 96 14.13 13.28 -1.46
CA ALA A 96 14.25 12.49 -2.68
C ALA A 96 12.88 12.06 -3.20
N SER A 97 11.98 11.58 -2.35
CA SER A 97 10.65 11.12 -2.79
C SER A 97 9.76 12.25 -3.32
N ALA A 98 9.98 13.49 -2.90
CA ALA A 98 9.24 14.65 -3.38
C ALA A 98 9.51 14.99 -4.86
N GLU A 99 10.61 14.48 -5.41
CA GLU A 99 11.04 14.73 -6.80
C GLU A 99 10.95 13.47 -7.69
N LEU A 100 10.38 12.40 -7.20
CA LEU A 100 10.18 11.14 -7.92
C LEU A 100 8.70 10.95 -8.33
N PRO A 101 8.42 10.32 -9.49
CA PRO A 101 9.35 9.72 -10.47
C PRO A 101 10.17 10.73 -11.28
N ARG A 102 11.33 10.32 -11.77
CA ARG A 102 12.19 11.13 -12.64
C ARG A 102 13.05 10.28 -13.57
N TYR A 103 13.66 10.92 -14.58
CA TYR A 103 14.63 10.28 -15.45
C TYR A 103 15.97 10.07 -14.75
N PHE A 104 16.56 8.89 -14.93
CA PHE A 104 17.90 8.53 -14.47
C PHE A 104 18.81 8.18 -15.66
N LYS A 105 19.89 8.93 -15.80
CA LYS A 105 20.85 8.78 -16.91
C LYS A 105 21.54 7.42 -16.92
N ASP A 106 21.84 6.86 -15.74
CA ASP A 106 22.56 5.60 -15.58
C ASP A 106 21.76 4.37 -16.05
N THR A 107 20.42 4.45 -16.00
CA THR A 107 19.54 3.40 -16.51
C THR A 107 18.90 3.76 -17.85
N ASN A 108 19.00 5.03 -18.25
CA ASN A 108 18.29 5.58 -19.40
C ASN A 108 16.76 5.41 -19.32
N LYS A 109 16.21 5.38 -18.09
CA LYS A 109 14.77 5.17 -17.80
C LYS A 109 14.23 6.21 -16.82
N VAL A 110 12.91 6.42 -16.87
CA VAL A 110 12.20 7.05 -15.78
C VAL A 110 11.94 6.00 -14.71
N GLN A 111 12.20 6.34 -13.47
CA GLN A 111 12.01 5.46 -12.32
C GLN A 111 11.26 6.19 -11.21
N ASP A 112 10.36 5.47 -10.56
CA ASP A 112 9.80 5.85 -9.27
C ASP A 112 10.73 5.39 -8.12
N LEU A 113 10.36 5.65 -6.88
CA LEU A 113 11.19 5.28 -5.75
C LEU A 113 11.44 3.77 -5.67
N GLU A 114 10.41 2.96 -5.86
CA GLU A 114 10.52 1.50 -5.74
C GLU A 114 11.42 0.91 -6.84
N SER A 115 11.20 1.29 -8.08
CA SER A 115 12.04 0.83 -9.21
C SER A 115 13.49 1.31 -9.10
N ARG A 116 13.71 2.51 -8.54
CA ARG A 116 15.06 3.01 -8.28
C ARG A 116 15.76 2.22 -7.18
N LEU A 117 15.07 1.89 -6.09
CA LEU A 117 15.60 1.06 -5.02
C LEU A 117 15.95 -0.35 -5.52
N VAL A 118 15.08 -0.98 -6.31
CA VAL A 118 15.38 -2.28 -6.95
C VAL A 118 16.64 -2.17 -7.80
N THR A 119 16.79 -1.11 -8.60
CA THR A 119 18.02 -0.88 -9.39
C THR A 119 19.26 -0.81 -8.50
N CYS A 120 19.17 -0.08 -7.37
CA CYS A 120 20.28 0.02 -6.42
C CYS A 120 20.59 -1.34 -5.76
N MET A 121 19.59 -2.09 -5.33
CA MET A 121 19.77 -3.42 -4.75
C MET A 121 20.45 -4.39 -5.72
N VAL A 122 20.07 -4.36 -7.00
CA VAL A 122 20.68 -5.16 -8.04
C VAL A 122 22.13 -4.73 -8.30
N ARG A 123 22.37 -3.44 -8.53
CA ARG A 123 23.69 -2.94 -8.95
C ARG A 123 24.70 -2.88 -7.82
N LEU A 124 24.29 -2.38 -6.65
CA LEU A 124 25.19 -2.17 -5.50
C LEU A 124 25.32 -3.45 -4.66
N GLN A 125 24.20 -4.11 -4.37
CA GLN A 125 24.18 -5.26 -3.46
C GLN A 125 24.30 -6.60 -4.18
N GLY A 126 24.01 -6.65 -5.50
CA GLY A 126 24.15 -7.84 -6.33
C GLY A 126 22.98 -8.83 -6.23
N TYR A 127 21.80 -8.39 -5.81
CA TYR A 127 20.60 -9.22 -5.83
C TYR A 127 20.11 -9.46 -7.26
N ASP A 128 19.38 -10.55 -7.46
CA ASP A 128 18.68 -10.81 -8.72
C ASP A 128 17.39 -9.94 -8.79
N ALA A 129 17.24 -9.24 -9.91
CA ALA A 129 16.06 -8.41 -10.17
C ALA A 129 14.78 -9.25 -10.20
N ASN A 130 14.80 -10.45 -10.80
CA ASN A 130 13.62 -11.29 -10.89
C ASN A 130 13.17 -11.80 -9.52
N GLU A 131 14.12 -12.14 -8.63
CA GLU A 131 13.79 -12.53 -7.25
C GLU A 131 12.98 -11.43 -6.54
N ILE A 132 13.34 -10.16 -6.73
CA ILE A 132 12.63 -9.02 -6.14
C ILE A 132 11.28 -8.79 -6.84
N ILE A 133 11.27 -8.80 -8.18
CA ILE A 133 10.09 -8.45 -9.00
C ILE A 133 8.98 -9.51 -8.89
N THR A 134 9.33 -10.77 -8.78
CA THR A 134 8.37 -11.87 -8.70
C THR A 134 7.93 -12.22 -7.28
N ALA A 135 8.65 -11.74 -6.26
CA ALA A 135 8.22 -11.90 -4.88
C ALA A 135 6.83 -11.26 -4.65
N GLY A 136 6.01 -11.85 -3.80
CA GLY A 136 4.78 -11.19 -3.32
C GLY A 136 5.10 -9.97 -2.46
N PHE A 137 4.12 -9.08 -2.32
CA PHE A 137 4.23 -7.97 -1.34
C PHE A 137 4.47 -8.55 0.06
N GLU A 138 5.30 -7.88 0.86
CA GLU A 138 5.75 -8.31 2.20
C GLU A 138 6.58 -9.60 2.23
N LYS A 139 7.01 -10.11 1.08
CA LYS A 139 7.79 -11.34 1.00
C LYS A 139 9.17 -11.11 0.41
N GLY A 140 10.12 -11.96 0.80
CA GLY A 140 11.48 -11.96 0.26
C GLY A 140 12.13 -10.58 0.28
N LYS A 141 12.88 -10.27 -0.76
CA LYS A 141 13.58 -8.98 -0.88
C LYS A 141 12.66 -7.80 -1.19
N ARG A 142 11.43 -8.06 -1.66
CA ARG A 142 10.44 -6.97 -1.82
C ARG A 142 10.07 -6.35 -0.47
N LYS A 143 9.97 -7.13 0.60
CA LYS A 143 9.76 -6.60 1.96
C LYS A 143 10.84 -5.60 2.36
N ASP A 144 12.09 -5.86 1.99
CA ASP A 144 13.20 -4.94 2.26
C ASP A 144 13.03 -3.63 1.47
N VAL A 145 12.60 -3.71 0.19
CA VAL A 145 12.27 -2.50 -0.62
C VAL A 145 11.17 -1.69 0.06
N GLU A 146 10.08 -2.33 0.48
CA GLU A 146 8.94 -1.67 1.12
C GLU A 146 9.34 -0.94 2.41
N ALA A 147 10.20 -1.54 3.23
CA ALA A 147 10.74 -0.91 4.43
C ALA A 147 11.62 0.31 4.09
N VAL A 148 12.53 0.18 3.11
CA VAL A 148 13.37 1.31 2.68
C VAL A 148 12.53 2.44 2.08
N VAL A 149 11.43 2.11 1.37
CA VAL A 149 10.47 3.12 0.90
C VAL A 149 9.93 3.93 2.07
N ALA A 150 9.52 3.29 3.18
CA ALA A 150 9.02 4.00 4.36
C ALA A 150 10.04 5.00 4.89
N TYR A 151 11.29 4.59 5.04
CA TYR A 151 12.39 5.44 5.47
C TYR A 151 12.63 6.64 4.53
N VAL A 152 12.69 6.41 3.22
CA VAL A 152 12.96 7.49 2.26
C VAL A 152 11.81 8.50 2.18
N VAL A 153 10.56 8.04 2.21
CA VAL A 153 9.41 8.95 2.13
C VAL A 153 9.26 9.78 3.41
N ALA A 154 9.52 9.21 4.58
CA ALA A 154 9.52 9.94 5.86
C ALA A 154 10.51 11.11 5.83
N ASN A 155 11.67 10.93 5.21
CA ASN A 155 12.66 11.97 5.02
C ASN A 155 12.27 13.08 4.01
N SER A 156 11.09 12.99 3.41
CA SER A 156 10.52 14.02 2.53
C SER A 156 9.23 14.63 3.09
N LYS A 157 8.76 14.19 4.26
CA LYS A 157 7.53 14.67 4.89
C LYS A 157 7.54 16.19 5.07
N GLY A 158 6.42 16.83 4.76
CA GLY A 158 6.27 18.28 4.80
C GLY A 158 6.85 19.03 3.61
N MET A 159 7.56 18.35 2.69
CA MET A 159 8.13 18.99 1.50
C MET A 159 7.11 19.09 0.37
N PRO A 160 7.23 20.11 -0.50
CA PRO A 160 6.37 20.22 -1.67
C PRO A 160 6.69 19.12 -2.69
N ILE A 161 5.65 18.53 -3.28
CA ILE A 161 5.77 17.64 -4.44
C ILE A 161 6.29 18.48 -5.61
N LYS A 162 7.41 18.05 -6.21
CA LYS A 162 8.12 18.80 -7.26
C LYS A 162 8.66 17.88 -8.33
N VAL A 163 7.77 17.22 -9.05
CA VAL A 163 8.10 16.30 -10.14
C VAL A 163 8.23 17.05 -11.45
N SER A 164 9.21 16.69 -12.29
CA SER A 164 9.47 17.32 -13.59
C SER A 164 8.98 16.45 -14.74
N ILE A 165 8.58 17.09 -15.84
CA ILE A 165 8.38 16.46 -17.15
C ILE A 165 9.20 17.17 -18.23
N LYS A 166 10.33 17.80 -17.86
CA LYS A 166 11.19 18.54 -18.79
C LYS A 166 12.00 17.63 -19.71
N HIS A 167 12.41 16.48 -19.20
CA HIS A 167 13.11 15.49 -20.01
C HIS A 167 12.12 14.77 -20.95
N PRO A 168 12.46 14.53 -22.24
CA PRO A 168 11.54 13.89 -23.20
C PRO A 168 10.92 12.57 -22.68
N LYS A 169 11.70 11.71 -22.03
CA LYS A 169 11.20 10.46 -21.43
C LYS A 169 10.27 10.67 -20.23
N GLU A 170 10.46 11.74 -19.47
CA GLU A 170 9.53 12.09 -18.40
C GLU A 170 8.18 12.53 -18.97
N LYS A 171 8.20 13.31 -20.03
CA LYS A 171 7.00 13.73 -20.75
C LYS A 171 6.28 12.55 -21.38
N GLU A 172 7.02 11.65 -22.06
CA GLU A 172 6.49 10.41 -22.61
C GLU A 172 5.82 9.55 -21.53
N MET A 173 6.49 9.39 -20.38
CA MET A 173 5.97 8.62 -19.25
C MET A 173 4.72 9.28 -18.63
N TYR A 174 4.67 10.60 -18.55
CA TYR A 174 3.49 11.33 -18.12
C TYR A 174 2.30 11.12 -19.05
N GLU A 175 2.50 11.22 -20.36
CA GLU A 175 1.44 11.00 -21.35
C GLU A 175 0.95 9.54 -21.35
N LEU A 176 1.86 8.57 -21.20
CA LEU A 176 1.49 7.17 -21.02
C LEU A 176 0.64 6.99 -19.76
N GLY A 177 1.05 7.59 -18.64
CA GLY A 177 0.31 7.52 -17.38
C GLY A 177 -1.08 8.15 -17.47
N LYS A 178 -1.19 9.31 -18.13
CA LYS A 178 -2.46 9.94 -18.43
C LYS A 178 -3.36 9.04 -19.27
N LYS A 179 -2.83 8.47 -20.36
CA LYS A 179 -3.55 7.53 -21.21
C LYS A 179 -4.02 6.30 -20.42
N SER A 180 -3.16 5.72 -19.59
CA SER A 180 -3.50 4.58 -18.75
C SER A 180 -4.56 4.91 -17.69
N PHE A 181 -4.54 6.12 -17.15
CA PHE A 181 -5.53 6.57 -16.16
C PHE A 181 -6.95 6.61 -16.73
N PHE A 182 -7.10 7.00 -17.99
CA PHE A 182 -8.40 7.07 -18.67
C PHE A 182 -8.75 5.81 -19.49
N PHE A 183 -7.84 4.84 -19.56
CA PHE A 183 -8.08 3.61 -20.33
C PHE A 183 -9.18 2.77 -19.67
N GLN A 184 -10.29 2.62 -20.36
CA GLN A 184 -11.39 1.72 -19.96
C GLN A 184 -11.15 0.32 -20.50
N GLY A 185 -11.46 -0.67 -19.69
CA GLY A 185 -11.30 -2.08 -20.08
C GLY A 185 -11.65 -3.04 -18.95
N GLY A 186 -11.27 -4.30 -19.17
CA GLY A 186 -11.63 -5.40 -18.28
C GLY A 186 -13.13 -5.70 -18.28
N PRO A 187 -13.55 -6.74 -17.53
CA PRO A 187 -14.95 -7.20 -17.53
C PRO A 187 -15.95 -6.21 -16.94
N MET A 188 -15.46 -5.18 -16.21
CA MET A 188 -16.28 -4.14 -15.60
C MET A 188 -16.33 -2.85 -16.43
N ASP A 189 -15.57 -2.78 -17.52
CA ASP A 189 -15.41 -1.57 -18.35
C ASP A 189 -15.04 -0.33 -17.52
N PHE A 190 -14.18 -0.50 -16.54
CA PHE A 190 -13.71 0.56 -15.66
C PHE A 190 -12.36 1.12 -16.12
N SER A 191 -12.06 2.31 -15.62
CA SER A 191 -10.75 2.94 -15.66
C SER A 191 -10.41 3.51 -14.29
N CYS A 192 -9.19 3.98 -14.07
CA CYS A 192 -8.86 4.75 -12.87
C CYS A 192 -9.77 6.00 -12.78
N ALA A 193 -10.06 6.62 -13.93
CA ALA A 193 -10.94 7.78 -14.05
C ALA A 193 -12.38 7.49 -13.61
N SER A 194 -12.90 6.27 -13.77
CA SER A 194 -14.25 5.90 -13.32
C SER A 194 -14.48 6.18 -11.83
N CYS A 195 -13.40 6.08 -11.02
CA CYS A 195 -13.43 6.36 -9.59
C CYS A 195 -12.79 7.71 -9.22
N HIS A 196 -11.81 8.19 -9.99
CA HIS A 196 -10.92 9.26 -9.59
C HIS A 196 -10.93 10.50 -10.52
N ALA A 197 -11.93 10.67 -11.39
CA ALA A 197 -12.04 11.84 -12.27
C ALA A 197 -13.15 12.83 -11.89
N GLU A 198 -13.85 12.59 -10.78
CA GLU A 198 -14.94 13.47 -10.35
C GLU A 198 -14.86 13.69 -8.83
N ASN A 199 -15.26 14.86 -8.38
CA ASN A 199 -15.38 15.18 -6.96
C ASN A 199 -16.62 14.50 -6.36
N GLY A 200 -16.56 14.16 -5.06
CA GLY A 200 -17.67 13.56 -4.34
C GLY A 200 -17.87 12.05 -4.56
N LYS A 201 -17.05 11.41 -5.38
CA LYS A 201 -17.05 9.94 -5.49
C LYS A 201 -16.61 9.30 -4.17
N ARG A 202 -17.29 8.22 -3.79
CA ARG A 202 -17.04 7.51 -2.53
C ARG A 202 -17.00 6.01 -2.74
N ILE A 203 -16.16 5.33 -1.97
CA ILE A 203 -16.14 3.88 -1.86
C ILE A 203 -15.96 3.46 -0.40
N ARG A 204 -16.81 2.56 0.09
CA ARG A 204 -16.74 2.03 1.47
C ARG A 204 -16.63 3.15 2.52
N LEU A 205 -17.47 4.17 2.41
CA LEU A 205 -17.51 5.37 3.29
C LEU A 205 -16.25 6.26 3.22
N GLN A 206 -15.40 6.10 2.21
CA GLN A 206 -14.23 6.95 2.00
C GLN A 206 -14.42 7.79 0.75
N ASP A 207 -14.11 9.07 0.86
CA ASP A 207 -14.07 9.95 -0.29
C ASP A 207 -12.87 9.60 -1.16
N LEU A 208 -13.09 9.57 -2.48
CA LEU A 208 -12.05 9.33 -3.47
C LEU A 208 -11.50 10.66 -3.97
N PRO A 209 -10.17 10.85 -3.98
CA PRO A 209 -9.60 12.08 -4.50
C PRO A 209 -9.80 12.14 -6.03
N ASN A 210 -10.16 13.31 -6.54
CA ASN A 210 -10.18 13.58 -7.97
C ASN A 210 -8.76 13.83 -8.48
N ILE A 211 -8.16 12.83 -9.11
CA ILE A 211 -6.76 12.86 -9.58
C ILE A 211 -6.56 13.73 -10.81
N THR A 212 -7.63 14.14 -11.49
CA THR A 212 -7.54 15.06 -12.64
C THR A 212 -7.31 16.52 -12.24
N GLU A 213 -7.48 16.83 -10.95
CA GLU A 213 -7.27 18.14 -10.36
C GLU A 213 -6.05 18.14 -9.46
N GLN A 214 -5.31 19.24 -9.41
CA GLN A 214 -4.10 19.41 -8.62
C GLN A 214 -4.31 19.02 -7.13
N LYS A 215 -5.37 19.57 -6.51
CA LYS A 215 -5.68 19.31 -5.09
C LYS A 215 -5.97 17.83 -4.81
N GLY A 216 -6.76 17.19 -5.66
CA GLY A 216 -7.09 15.78 -5.52
C GLY A 216 -5.90 14.87 -5.82
N ALA A 217 -5.10 15.20 -6.84
CA ALA A 217 -3.87 14.47 -7.15
C ALA A 217 -2.83 14.60 -6.02
N ALA A 218 -2.68 15.79 -5.42
CA ALA A 218 -1.83 16.01 -4.27
C ALA A 218 -2.26 15.15 -3.06
N LEU A 219 -3.57 15.05 -2.79
CA LEU A 219 -4.10 14.16 -1.76
C LEU A 219 -3.91 12.68 -2.12
N GLY A 220 -4.10 12.31 -3.37
CA GLY A 220 -3.95 10.94 -3.86
C GLY A 220 -2.51 10.45 -3.85
N TRP A 221 -1.55 11.31 -4.20
CA TRP A 221 -0.13 11.01 -4.24
C TRP A 221 0.57 11.27 -2.90
N GLY A 222 0.37 12.45 -2.32
CA GLY A 222 1.13 12.92 -1.14
C GLY A 222 0.92 12.11 0.13
N TYR A 223 -0.18 11.35 0.25
CA TYR A 223 -0.47 10.46 1.38
C TYR A 223 -0.06 9.00 1.16
N TRP A 224 0.49 8.65 0.01
CA TRP A 224 1.01 7.31 -0.29
C TRP A 224 2.52 7.36 -0.52
N PRO A 225 3.25 6.40 0.05
CA PRO A 225 2.89 5.17 0.81
C PRO A 225 2.21 5.43 2.16
N ALA A 226 1.45 4.41 2.63
CA ALA A 226 0.67 4.53 3.84
C ALA A 226 0.57 3.19 4.61
N TYR A 227 0.48 3.26 5.92
CA TYR A 227 0.02 2.13 6.72
C TYR A 227 -1.49 1.96 6.55
N ARG A 228 -1.93 0.78 6.14
CA ARG A 228 -3.35 0.44 5.99
C ARG A 228 -3.84 -0.35 7.19
N VAL A 229 -4.65 0.32 8.04
CA VAL A 229 -5.20 -0.28 9.27
C VAL A 229 -6.01 -1.55 8.96
N SER A 230 -6.83 -1.54 7.89
CA SER A 230 -7.67 -2.69 7.51
C SER A 230 -6.89 -3.94 7.09
N SER A 231 -5.61 -3.81 6.75
CA SER A 231 -4.74 -4.94 6.38
C SER A 231 -3.61 -5.16 7.37
N GLY A 232 -3.41 -4.26 8.34
CA GLY A 232 -2.33 -4.34 9.32
C GLY A 232 -0.93 -4.15 8.75
N ASN A 233 -0.81 -3.53 7.55
CA ASN A 233 0.43 -3.51 6.79
C ASN A 233 0.73 -2.16 6.15
N PHE A 234 2.03 -1.88 5.94
CA PHE A 234 2.48 -0.76 5.15
C PHE A 234 2.36 -1.08 3.65
N TRP A 235 1.72 -0.19 2.91
CA TRP A 235 1.51 -0.34 1.48
C TRP A 235 2.22 0.76 0.71
N THR A 236 3.05 0.36 -0.22
CA THR A 236 3.69 1.27 -1.17
C THR A 236 2.70 1.73 -2.26
N MET A 237 3.10 2.70 -3.07
CA MET A 237 2.26 3.15 -4.20
C MET A 237 2.10 2.03 -5.24
N GLN A 238 3.13 1.27 -5.54
CA GLN A 238 3.03 0.13 -6.46
C GLN A 238 2.01 -0.92 -5.98
N ARG A 239 2.02 -1.21 -4.68
CA ARG A 239 1.01 -2.10 -4.07
C ARG A 239 -0.39 -1.49 -4.13
N ARG A 240 -0.52 -0.19 -3.92
CA ARG A 240 -1.81 0.50 -4.04
C ARG A 240 -2.36 0.43 -5.46
N LEU A 241 -1.52 0.65 -6.46
CA LEU A 241 -1.91 0.52 -7.87
C LEU A 241 -2.33 -0.91 -8.21
N ASN A 242 -1.56 -1.91 -7.77
CA ASN A 242 -1.90 -3.33 -7.94
C ASN A 242 -3.30 -3.63 -7.37
N ASP A 243 -3.62 -3.15 -6.15
CA ASP A 243 -4.94 -3.32 -5.55
C ASP A 243 -6.07 -2.63 -6.36
N CYS A 244 -5.80 -1.46 -6.96
CA CYS A 244 -6.76 -0.80 -7.84
C CYS A 244 -7.04 -1.62 -9.10
N TYR A 245 -6.01 -2.19 -9.74
CA TYR A 245 -6.17 -3.11 -10.87
C TYR A 245 -7.03 -4.31 -10.50
N ARG A 246 -6.74 -4.94 -9.38
CA ARG A 246 -7.53 -6.06 -8.86
C ARG A 246 -9.00 -5.68 -8.62
N GLN A 247 -9.27 -4.49 -8.07
CA GLN A 247 -10.64 -4.02 -7.83
C GLN A 247 -11.39 -3.77 -9.13
N GLN A 248 -10.72 -3.33 -10.19
CA GLN A 248 -11.29 -3.15 -11.52
C GLN A 248 -11.38 -4.47 -12.32
N ARG A 249 -10.94 -5.58 -11.75
CA ARG A 249 -10.86 -6.89 -12.43
C ARG A 249 -9.92 -6.90 -13.64
N PHE A 250 -8.98 -5.98 -13.68
CA PHE A 250 -7.87 -6.06 -14.61
C PHE A 250 -6.88 -7.16 -14.18
N PRO A 251 -6.08 -7.70 -15.14
CA PRO A 251 -4.90 -8.48 -14.79
C PRO A 251 -3.98 -7.69 -13.86
N GLU A 252 -3.38 -8.36 -12.89
CA GLU A 252 -2.44 -7.70 -11.99
C GLU A 252 -1.23 -7.19 -12.78
N PRO A 253 -0.85 -5.91 -12.61
CA PRO A 253 0.32 -5.38 -13.29
C PRO A 253 1.59 -6.00 -12.73
N VAL A 254 2.57 -6.20 -13.60
CA VAL A 254 3.92 -6.57 -13.15
C VAL A 254 4.46 -5.45 -12.26
N TYR A 255 5.05 -5.83 -11.13
CA TYR A 255 5.65 -4.89 -10.19
C TYR A 255 6.69 -4.01 -10.86
N ILE A 256 6.64 -2.69 -10.59
CA ILE A 256 7.50 -1.66 -11.19
C ILE A 256 7.51 -1.68 -12.73
N SER A 257 6.40 -2.08 -13.35
CA SER A 257 6.25 -1.98 -14.81
C SER A 257 6.21 -0.52 -15.28
N ASP A 258 6.55 -0.30 -16.54
CA ASP A 258 6.49 1.04 -17.13
C ASP A 258 5.09 1.66 -16.98
N ASN A 259 4.03 0.86 -17.05
CA ASN A 259 2.66 1.33 -16.88
C ASN A 259 2.37 1.84 -15.44
N THR A 260 2.83 1.13 -14.40
CA THR A 260 2.62 1.56 -13.02
C THR A 260 3.50 2.76 -12.66
N ILE A 261 4.73 2.83 -13.21
CA ILE A 261 5.61 4.00 -13.09
C ILE A 261 5.00 5.21 -13.81
N ALA A 262 4.39 4.99 -14.98
CA ALA A 262 3.70 6.03 -15.74
C ALA A 262 2.49 6.61 -14.98
N LEU A 263 1.66 5.76 -14.39
CA LEU A 263 0.57 6.19 -13.51
C LEU A 263 1.09 7.00 -12.31
N SER A 264 2.20 6.57 -11.70
CA SER A 264 2.87 7.32 -10.63
C SER A 264 3.35 8.68 -11.12
N MET A 265 3.94 8.77 -12.32
CA MET A 265 4.37 10.03 -12.94
C MET A 265 3.17 10.97 -13.18
N TYR A 266 2.07 10.46 -13.72
CA TYR A 266 0.86 11.25 -13.97
C TYR A 266 0.30 11.83 -12.66
N MET A 267 0.14 10.99 -11.63
CA MET A 267 -0.41 11.44 -10.35
C MET A 267 0.51 12.43 -9.64
N ALA A 268 1.81 12.14 -9.59
CA ALA A 268 2.78 12.99 -8.92
C ALA A 268 2.91 14.36 -9.59
N TYR A 269 3.00 14.41 -10.93
CA TYR A 269 3.09 15.67 -11.66
C TYR A 269 1.80 16.50 -11.57
N THR A 270 0.64 15.86 -11.68
CA THR A 270 -0.66 16.55 -11.50
C THR A 270 -0.79 17.12 -10.08
N GLY A 271 -0.22 16.45 -9.08
CA GLY A 271 -0.21 16.87 -7.67
C GLY A 271 0.89 17.87 -7.30
N ASN A 272 1.68 18.36 -8.26
CA ASN A 272 2.76 19.32 -7.98
C ASN A 272 2.30 20.53 -7.16
N GLY A 273 3.13 20.94 -6.20
CA GLY A 273 2.81 22.04 -5.28
C GLY A 273 2.01 21.58 -4.04
N GLY A 274 1.47 20.35 -4.04
CA GLY A 274 0.95 19.74 -2.83
C GLY A 274 2.07 19.28 -1.90
N THR A 275 1.72 18.85 -0.68
CA THR A 275 2.67 18.46 0.35
C THR A 275 2.83 16.93 0.41
N VAL A 276 4.04 16.46 0.63
CA VAL A 276 4.34 15.06 0.96
C VAL A 276 3.95 14.81 2.41
N GLU A 277 2.91 14.00 2.62
CA GLU A 277 2.35 13.67 3.95
C GLU A 277 2.65 12.21 4.35
N THR A 278 3.59 11.59 3.64
CA THR A 278 3.97 10.20 3.87
C THR A 278 5.03 10.06 4.97
N PRO A 279 5.05 8.91 5.69
CA PRO A 279 4.10 7.81 5.62
C PRO A 279 2.71 8.19 6.11
N GLY A 280 1.69 7.92 5.26
CA GLY A 280 0.30 8.20 5.61
C GLY A 280 -0.31 7.11 6.48
N LEU A 281 -1.53 7.40 6.98
CA LEU A 281 -2.38 6.42 7.65
C LEU A 281 -3.70 6.32 6.88
N LYS A 282 -4.06 5.13 6.45
CA LYS A 282 -5.28 4.85 5.69
C LYS A 282 -6.06 3.69 6.32
N ARG A 283 -7.38 3.72 6.17
CA ARG A 283 -8.27 2.64 6.61
C ARG A 283 -8.01 1.32 5.86
#